data_a77b1fcae52ee2a0223af98458410bd3
#
_entry.id   a77b1fcae52ee2a0223af98458410bd3
#
_cell.length_a   1.000
_cell.length_b   1.000
_cell.length_c   1.000
_cell.angle_alpha   90.00
_cell.angle_beta   90.00
_cell.angle_gamma   90.00
#
_symmetry.space_group_name_H-M   'P 1'
#
loop_
_entity.id
_entity.type
_entity.pdbx_description
1 polymer ?
#
loop_
_entity_poly.entity_id
_entity_poly.type
_entity_poly.pdbx_seq_one_letter_code
_entity_poly.pdbx_strand_id
1 'polypeptide(L)'
;METSLKAMRKLTRESDHIVLISGLGVARAAGLNGVRAEHIAYDIEQKYGYSNDEIISSMFLSKRVEIFYQYYKEIILNCALQPTSIHEGALRLQQAGKLDAIVKRTVYPLYEMAGCDDVIELHGSVEKNYCPNCGKVYGSDFIRHAVGIP
;
A
#
# COMPACT_ATOMS: atom_id res chain seq x y z
N MET A 1 -0.11 28.49 6.30
CA MET A 1 -0.57 27.17 6.76
C MET A 1 -1.95 27.21 7.42
N GLU A 2 -2.21 28.10 8.36
CA GLU A 2 -3.53 28.24 9.01
C GLU A 2 -4.68 28.56 8.04
N THR A 3 -4.43 29.39 7.03
CA THR A 3 -5.41 29.76 5.99
C THR A 3 -5.81 28.54 5.13
N SER A 4 -4.86 27.67 4.77
CA SER A 4 -5.10 26.47 3.99
C SER A 4 -5.95 25.44 4.75
N LEU A 5 -5.69 25.27 6.06
CA LEU A 5 -6.47 24.37 6.92
C LEU A 5 -7.92 24.86 7.10
N LYS A 6 -8.12 26.18 7.23
CA LYS A 6 -9.47 26.75 7.31
C LYS A 6 -10.25 26.54 6.01
N ALA A 7 -9.58 26.72 4.86
CA ALA A 7 -10.19 26.46 3.55
C ALA A 7 -10.56 24.99 3.39
N MET A 8 -9.66 24.06 3.71
CA MET A 8 -9.96 22.61 3.67
C MET A 8 -11.13 22.21 4.57
N ARG A 9 -11.15 22.70 5.80
CA ARG A 9 -12.26 22.44 6.74
C ARG A 9 -13.60 22.94 6.19
N LYS A 10 -13.60 24.13 5.55
CA LYS A 10 -14.79 24.67 4.90
C LYS A 10 -15.25 23.77 3.77
N LEU A 11 -14.36 23.43 2.82
CA LEU A 11 -14.67 22.56 1.68
C LEU A 11 -15.20 21.20 2.13
N THR A 12 -14.55 20.54 3.10
CA THR A 12 -15.00 19.23 3.63
C THR A 12 -16.38 19.33 4.29
N ARG A 13 -16.68 20.46 4.95
CA ARG A 13 -18.00 20.69 5.57
C ARG A 13 -19.11 20.90 4.55
N GLU A 14 -18.81 21.66 3.49
CA GLU A 14 -19.77 22.06 2.47
C GLU A 14 -19.95 21.03 1.35
N SER A 15 -19.03 20.05 1.23
CA SER A 15 -19.13 18.98 0.24
C SER A 15 -19.96 17.81 0.78
N ASP A 16 -20.88 17.31 -0.04
CA ASP A 16 -21.67 16.11 0.23
C ASP A 16 -21.09 14.87 -0.47
N HIS A 17 -20.21 15.07 -1.46
CA HIS A 17 -19.55 14.02 -2.22
C HIS A 17 -18.03 14.26 -2.25
N ILE A 18 -17.29 13.37 -1.63
CA ILE A 18 -15.82 13.45 -1.52
C ILE A 18 -15.22 12.16 -2.06
N VAL A 19 -14.17 12.26 -2.87
CA VAL A 19 -13.30 11.15 -3.24
C VAL A 19 -11.92 11.42 -2.68
N LEU A 20 -11.38 10.48 -1.91
CA LEU A 20 -10.03 10.57 -1.34
C LEU A 20 -9.03 9.86 -2.25
N ILE A 21 -8.09 10.59 -2.81
CA ILE A 21 -6.96 10.00 -3.56
C ILE A 21 -5.74 9.94 -2.65
N SER A 22 -5.24 8.73 -2.41
CA SER A 22 -4.18 8.45 -1.46
C SER A 22 -2.94 7.83 -2.12
N GLY A 23 -1.76 8.29 -1.72
CA GLY A 23 -0.49 7.82 -2.25
C GLY A 23 0.50 7.39 -1.15
N LEU A 24 1.77 7.27 -1.54
CA LEU A 24 2.85 6.78 -0.68
C LEU A 24 3.06 7.61 0.59
N GLY A 25 2.71 8.91 0.58
CA GLY A 25 2.82 9.79 1.75
C GLY A 25 2.03 9.29 2.95
N VAL A 26 0.86 8.70 2.74
CA VAL A 26 0.03 8.14 3.80
C VAL A 26 0.66 6.87 4.40
N ALA A 27 1.22 6.00 3.58
CA ALA A 27 1.94 4.82 4.06
C ALA A 27 3.22 5.20 4.82
N ARG A 28 3.92 6.25 4.38
CA ARG A 28 5.07 6.80 5.13
C ARG A 28 4.66 7.34 6.51
N ALA A 29 3.54 8.02 6.60
CA ALA A 29 3.00 8.47 7.88
C ALA A 29 2.63 7.29 8.81
N ALA A 30 2.32 6.13 8.23
CA ALA A 30 2.08 4.88 8.95
C ALA A 30 3.36 4.10 9.30
N GLY A 31 4.55 4.66 9.01
CA GLY A 31 5.84 4.05 9.35
C GLY A 31 6.52 3.31 8.20
N LEU A 32 5.99 3.38 6.96
CA LEU A 32 6.66 2.77 5.82
C LEU A 32 8.00 3.48 5.56
N ASN A 33 9.08 2.77 5.75
CA ASN A 33 10.39 3.23 5.31
C ASN A 33 10.42 3.29 3.78
N GLY A 34 10.82 4.45 3.27
CA GLY A 34 10.83 4.64 1.81
C GLY A 34 11.94 3.81 1.18
N VAL A 35 11.59 2.71 0.50
CA VAL A 35 12.54 1.86 -0.26
C VAL A 35 13.36 2.63 -1.32
N ARG A 36 12.96 3.87 -1.61
CA ARG A 36 13.71 4.79 -2.47
C ARG A 36 14.55 5.81 -1.71
N ALA A 37 14.60 5.73 -0.37
CA ALA A 37 15.58 6.50 0.39
C ALA A 37 16.98 6.00 0.05
N GLU A 38 17.94 6.91 -0.18
CA GLU A 38 19.26 6.60 -0.75
C GLU A 38 19.97 5.45 -0.05
N HIS A 39 19.99 5.46 1.29
CA HIS A 39 20.64 4.40 2.08
C HIS A 39 19.91 3.04 1.94
N ILE A 40 18.57 3.03 1.88
CA ILE A 40 17.78 1.79 1.70
C ILE A 40 17.92 1.26 0.28
N ALA A 41 17.92 2.15 -0.72
CA ALA A 41 18.12 1.78 -2.11
C ALA A 41 19.51 1.12 -2.30
N TYR A 42 20.54 1.69 -1.70
CA TYR A 42 21.89 1.12 -1.72
C TYR A 42 21.93 -0.28 -1.08
N ASP A 43 21.33 -0.47 0.10
CA ASP A 43 21.29 -1.76 0.79
C ASP A 43 20.54 -2.83 -0.03
N ILE A 44 19.46 -2.43 -0.71
CA ILE A 44 18.72 -3.32 -1.63
C ILE A 44 19.62 -3.75 -2.80
N GLU A 45 20.30 -2.81 -3.45
CA GLU A 45 21.18 -3.12 -4.58
C GLU A 45 22.35 -4.00 -4.14
N GLN A 46 22.95 -3.74 -2.98
CA GLN A 46 24.01 -4.59 -2.43
C GLN A 46 23.54 -6.00 -2.12
N LYS A 47 22.33 -6.15 -1.59
CA LYS A 47 21.80 -7.45 -1.18
C LYS A 47 21.30 -8.30 -2.34
N TYR A 48 20.55 -7.69 -3.26
CA TYR A 48 19.84 -8.42 -4.33
C TYR A 48 20.52 -8.31 -5.70
N GLY A 49 21.47 -7.38 -5.87
CA GLY A 49 22.16 -7.11 -7.12
C GLY A 49 21.34 -6.32 -8.16
N TYR A 50 20.21 -5.78 -7.76
CA TYR A 50 19.27 -5.06 -8.63
C TYR A 50 18.61 -3.92 -7.86
N SER A 51 18.21 -2.86 -8.58
CA SER A 51 17.48 -1.76 -7.98
C SER A 51 16.04 -2.18 -7.59
N ASN A 52 15.46 -1.45 -6.62
CA ASN A 52 14.07 -1.66 -6.23
C ASN A 52 13.11 -1.62 -7.43
N ASP A 53 13.28 -0.63 -8.33
CA ASP A 53 12.38 -0.43 -9.46
C ASP A 53 12.51 -1.56 -10.51
N GLU A 54 13.68 -2.20 -10.63
CA GLU A 54 13.85 -3.40 -11.45
C GLU A 54 13.14 -4.60 -10.82
N ILE A 55 13.35 -4.85 -9.52
CA ILE A 55 12.82 -6.03 -8.83
C ILE A 55 11.28 -6.05 -8.87
N ILE A 56 10.62 -4.92 -8.67
CA ILE A 56 9.15 -4.83 -8.65
C ILE A 56 8.49 -4.85 -10.03
N SER A 57 9.27 -5.03 -11.10
CA SER A 57 8.72 -5.10 -12.45
C SER A 57 8.16 -6.50 -12.78
N SER A 58 7.11 -6.56 -13.62
CA SER A 58 6.54 -7.82 -14.09
C SER A 58 7.54 -8.65 -14.89
N MET A 59 8.45 -7.99 -15.62
CA MET A 59 9.52 -8.65 -16.34
C MET A 59 10.50 -9.36 -15.38
N PHE A 60 10.84 -8.71 -14.28
CA PHE A 60 11.73 -9.31 -13.26
C PHE A 60 11.07 -10.51 -12.61
N LEU A 61 9.80 -10.39 -12.20
CA LEU A 61 9.04 -11.50 -11.64
C LEU A 61 9.04 -12.73 -12.58
N SER A 62 8.86 -12.52 -13.89
CA SER A 62 8.83 -13.63 -14.85
C SER A 62 10.19 -14.31 -15.08
N LYS A 63 11.31 -13.60 -14.88
CA LYS A 63 12.67 -14.09 -15.18
C LYS A 63 13.50 -14.45 -13.95
N ARG A 64 13.18 -13.87 -12.80
CA ARG A 64 13.94 -13.94 -11.56
C ARG A 64 13.01 -14.14 -10.35
N VAL A 65 12.10 -15.09 -10.47
CA VAL A 65 11.02 -15.32 -9.52
C VAL A 65 11.53 -15.56 -8.08
N GLU A 66 12.64 -16.24 -7.91
CA GLU A 66 13.25 -16.52 -6.59
C GLU A 66 13.68 -15.23 -5.89
N ILE A 67 14.44 -14.37 -6.60
CA ILE A 67 14.91 -13.09 -6.06
C ILE A 67 13.72 -12.16 -5.78
N PHE A 68 12.72 -12.16 -6.69
CA PHE A 68 11.49 -11.40 -6.47
C PHE A 68 10.80 -11.79 -5.17
N TYR A 69 10.57 -13.09 -4.93
CA TYR A 69 9.87 -13.53 -3.71
C TYR A 69 10.71 -13.37 -2.45
N GLN A 70 12.02 -13.50 -2.52
CA GLN A 70 12.89 -13.17 -1.41
C GLN A 70 12.74 -11.68 -1.03
N TYR A 71 12.89 -10.78 -2.00
CA TYR A 71 12.68 -9.34 -1.81
C TYR A 71 11.26 -9.04 -1.32
N TYR A 72 10.24 -9.62 -1.94
CA TYR A 72 8.84 -9.39 -1.60
C TYR A 72 8.52 -9.74 -0.15
N LYS A 73 8.99 -10.90 0.32
CA LYS A 73 8.82 -11.34 1.70
C LYS A 73 9.55 -10.44 2.69
N GLU A 74 10.81 -10.12 2.41
CA GLU A 74 11.67 -9.40 3.35
C GLU A 74 11.42 -7.89 3.39
N ILE A 75 11.10 -7.29 2.26
CA ILE A 75 10.96 -5.83 2.14
C ILE A 75 9.49 -5.40 2.10
N ILE A 76 8.68 -6.06 1.28
CA ILE A 76 7.28 -5.63 1.08
C ILE A 76 6.37 -6.18 2.19
N LEU A 77 6.44 -7.48 2.48
CA LEU A 77 5.56 -8.10 3.48
C LEU A 77 6.03 -7.92 4.93
N ASN A 78 7.29 -7.61 5.16
CA ASN A 78 7.83 -7.45 6.51
C ASN A 78 7.64 -6.03 7.09
N CYS A 79 6.64 -5.30 6.63
CA CYS A 79 6.29 -3.97 7.13
C CYS A 79 5.17 -4.08 8.18
N ALA A 80 5.47 -3.79 9.44
CA ALA A 80 4.47 -3.74 10.52
C ALA A 80 3.75 -2.37 10.52
N LEU A 81 2.98 -2.10 9.48
CA LEU A 81 2.24 -0.85 9.35
C LEU A 81 0.92 -0.90 10.11
N GLN A 82 0.55 0.23 10.69
CA GLN A 82 -0.74 0.40 11.38
C GLN A 82 -1.49 1.61 10.82
N PRO A 83 -2.83 1.57 10.81
CA PRO A 83 -3.63 2.74 10.51
C PRO A 83 -3.26 3.93 11.41
N THR A 84 -3.37 5.12 10.85
CA THR A 84 -3.08 6.39 11.54
C THR A 84 -4.33 7.26 11.58
N SER A 85 -4.24 8.43 12.22
CA SER A 85 -5.31 9.43 12.24
C SER A 85 -5.79 9.85 10.84
N ILE A 86 -4.98 9.67 9.79
CA ILE A 86 -5.38 9.92 8.40
C ILE A 86 -6.44 8.90 7.98
N HIS A 87 -6.21 7.62 8.26
CA HIS A 87 -7.14 6.53 7.92
C HIS A 87 -8.41 6.62 8.77
N GLU A 88 -8.28 6.92 10.07
CA GLU A 88 -9.42 7.18 10.96
C GLU A 88 -10.25 8.38 10.48
N GLY A 89 -9.60 9.42 9.98
CA GLY A 89 -10.28 10.58 9.40
C GLY A 89 -11.10 10.23 8.18
N ALA A 90 -10.59 9.36 7.30
CA ALA A 90 -11.31 8.84 6.15
C ALA A 90 -12.54 8.03 6.59
N LEU A 91 -12.38 7.13 7.56
CA LEU A 91 -13.49 6.36 8.13
C LEU A 91 -14.59 7.26 8.69
N ARG A 92 -14.23 8.31 9.42
CA ARG A 92 -15.22 9.28 9.96
C ARG A 92 -15.97 10.01 8.85
N LEU A 93 -15.32 10.37 7.75
CA LEU A 93 -15.97 10.97 6.58
C LEU A 93 -16.92 9.98 5.90
N GLN A 94 -16.55 8.72 5.79
CA GLN A 94 -17.37 7.66 5.23
C GLN A 94 -18.62 7.41 6.12
N GLN A 95 -18.43 7.30 7.43
CA GLN A 95 -19.51 7.15 8.41
C GLN A 95 -20.47 8.34 8.43
N ALA A 96 -19.97 9.54 8.09
CA ALA A 96 -20.80 10.74 7.94
C ALA A 96 -21.52 10.80 6.58
N GLY A 97 -21.39 9.81 5.71
CA GLY A 97 -22.00 9.75 4.38
C GLY A 97 -21.44 10.78 3.39
N LYS A 98 -20.21 11.27 3.63
CA LYS A 98 -19.58 12.30 2.80
C LYS A 98 -18.47 11.75 1.88
N LEU A 99 -17.89 10.61 2.20
CA LEU A 99 -16.82 9.99 1.43
C LEU A 99 -17.38 8.84 0.59
N ASP A 100 -17.44 9.03 -0.71
CA ASP A 100 -18.01 8.06 -1.67
C ASP A 100 -17.01 6.95 -2.02
N ALA A 101 -15.72 7.29 -2.12
CA ALA A 101 -14.68 6.31 -2.45
C ALA A 101 -13.30 6.74 -1.96
N ILE A 102 -12.45 5.75 -1.72
CA ILE A 102 -11.02 5.91 -1.46
C ILE A 102 -10.26 5.27 -2.62
N VAL A 103 -9.45 6.05 -3.33
CA VAL A 103 -8.57 5.57 -4.41
C VAL A 103 -7.15 5.51 -3.88
N LYS A 104 -6.64 4.30 -3.60
CA LYS A 104 -5.28 4.15 -3.07
C LYS A 104 -4.28 3.66 -4.13
N ARG A 105 -3.07 4.22 -4.09
CA ARG A 105 -1.92 3.82 -4.90
C ARG A 105 -0.89 2.99 -4.12
N THR A 106 -1.19 2.66 -2.87
CA THR A 106 -0.36 1.79 -2.04
C THR A 106 -0.96 0.39 -2.01
N VAL A 107 -0.11 -0.62 -1.89
CA VAL A 107 -0.53 -2.03 -1.84
C VAL A 107 -0.93 -2.50 -0.43
N TYR A 108 -0.72 -1.66 0.58
CA TYR A 108 -1.02 -2.00 1.98
C TYR A 108 -2.48 -1.71 2.33
N PRO A 109 -3.16 -2.60 3.08
CA PRO A 109 -4.59 -2.51 3.37
C PRO A 109 -4.92 -1.59 4.56
N LEU A 110 -4.27 -0.42 4.67
CA LEU A 110 -4.37 0.45 5.85
C LEU A 110 -5.75 1.09 6.03
N TYR A 111 -6.45 1.40 4.95
CA TYR A 111 -7.83 1.92 5.02
C TYR A 111 -8.80 0.82 5.42
N GLU A 112 -8.65 -0.36 4.84
CA GLU A 112 -9.45 -1.55 5.14
C GLU A 112 -9.23 -1.98 6.61
N MET A 113 -7.99 -1.94 7.10
CA MET A 113 -7.65 -2.18 8.51
C MET A 113 -8.26 -1.14 9.46
N ALA A 114 -8.44 0.10 9.00
CA ALA A 114 -9.14 1.14 9.76
C ALA A 114 -10.67 0.96 9.76
N GLY A 115 -11.20 0.04 8.93
CA GLY A 115 -12.63 -0.23 8.79
C GLY A 115 -13.31 0.54 7.66
N CYS A 116 -12.54 1.12 6.72
CA CYS A 116 -13.10 1.77 5.54
C CYS A 116 -13.55 0.74 4.50
N ASP A 117 -14.70 1.01 3.89
CA ASP A 117 -15.24 0.30 2.73
C ASP A 117 -14.97 1.09 1.43
N ASP A 118 -15.39 0.55 0.28
CA ASP A 118 -15.30 1.19 -1.04
C ASP A 118 -13.89 1.71 -1.39
N VAL A 119 -12.87 0.88 -1.10
CA VAL A 119 -11.47 1.18 -1.38
C VAL A 119 -11.06 0.63 -2.75
N ILE A 120 -10.72 1.55 -3.67
CA ILE A 120 -10.24 1.22 -5.02
C ILE A 120 -8.71 1.08 -5.00
N GLU A 121 -8.23 -0.12 -5.30
CA GLU A 121 -6.81 -0.51 -5.27
C GLU A 121 -6.18 -0.40 -6.66
N LEU A 122 -5.54 0.74 -7.00
CA LEU A 122 -4.96 0.95 -8.34
C LEU A 122 -3.77 0.03 -8.65
N HIS A 123 -3.06 -0.43 -7.65
CA HIS A 123 -1.89 -1.31 -7.80
C HIS A 123 -2.08 -2.68 -7.13
N GLY A 124 -3.33 -3.07 -6.88
CA GLY A 124 -3.63 -4.29 -6.14
C GLY A 124 -3.34 -4.20 -4.65
N SER A 125 -3.28 -5.35 -3.99
CA SER A 125 -3.08 -5.47 -2.56
C SER A 125 -2.13 -6.63 -2.23
N VAL A 126 -1.32 -6.46 -1.20
CA VAL A 126 -0.51 -7.56 -0.63
C VAL A 126 -1.38 -8.70 -0.09
N GLU A 127 -2.65 -8.43 0.20
CA GLU A 127 -3.60 -9.43 0.70
C GLU A 127 -4.33 -10.20 -0.40
N LYS A 128 -4.10 -9.86 -1.68
CA LYS A 128 -4.77 -10.51 -2.82
C LYS A 128 -3.74 -11.06 -3.80
N ASN A 129 -3.23 -12.26 -3.54
CA ASN A 129 -2.26 -12.93 -4.38
C ASN A 129 -2.97 -14.04 -5.18
N TYR A 130 -2.93 -13.97 -6.49
CA TYR A 130 -3.63 -14.88 -7.38
C TYR A 130 -2.70 -15.96 -7.92
N CYS A 131 -3.10 -17.22 -7.80
CA CYS A 131 -2.42 -18.30 -8.50
C CYS A 131 -2.65 -18.16 -10.03
N PRO A 132 -1.60 -18.05 -10.86
CA PRO A 132 -1.77 -17.88 -12.30
C PRO A 132 -2.39 -19.11 -12.99
N ASN A 133 -2.30 -20.29 -12.38
CA ASN A 133 -2.81 -21.53 -12.97
C ASN A 133 -4.30 -21.77 -12.70
N CYS A 134 -4.77 -21.48 -11.48
CA CYS A 134 -6.14 -21.81 -11.07
C CYS A 134 -6.97 -20.62 -10.60
N GLY A 135 -6.39 -19.42 -10.55
CA GLY A 135 -7.06 -18.18 -10.10
C GLY A 135 -7.38 -18.12 -8.60
N LYS A 136 -6.99 -19.13 -7.81
CA LYS A 136 -7.23 -19.11 -6.37
C LYS A 136 -6.48 -17.94 -5.71
N VAL A 137 -7.17 -17.27 -4.78
CA VAL A 137 -6.64 -16.12 -4.06
C VAL A 137 -6.06 -16.55 -2.73
N TYR A 138 -4.90 -15.99 -2.38
CA TYR A 138 -4.20 -16.21 -1.13
C TYR A 138 -3.87 -14.88 -0.47
N GLY A 139 -3.95 -14.81 0.86
CA GLY A 139 -3.50 -13.67 1.64
C GLY A 139 -1.97 -13.59 1.74
N SER A 140 -1.49 -12.46 2.28
CA SER A 140 -0.07 -12.22 2.49
C SER A 140 0.60 -13.27 3.38
N ASP A 141 -0.11 -13.80 4.37
CA ASP A 141 0.40 -14.81 5.29
C ASP A 141 0.77 -16.12 4.59
N PHE A 142 0.01 -16.54 3.59
CA PHE A 142 0.36 -17.70 2.79
C PHE A 142 1.70 -17.48 2.07
N ILE A 143 1.88 -16.31 1.45
CA ILE A 143 3.13 -15.98 0.76
C ILE A 143 4.30 -15.89 1.74
N ARG A 144 4.09 -15.26 2.90
CA ARG A 144 5.11 -15.06 3.93
C ARG A 144 5.68 -16.38 4.46
N HIS A 145 4.82 -17.37 4.70
CA HIS A 145 5.20 -18.66 5.27
C HIS A 145 5.53 -19.74 4.22
N ALA A 146 5.31 -19.47 2.94
CA ALA A 146 5.67 -20.43 1.89
C ALA A 146 7.19 -20.67 1.87
N VAL A 147 7.57 -21.94 1.76
CA VAL A 147 8.96 -22.34 1.56
C VAL A 147 9.31 -22.20 0.07
N GLY A 148 10.32 -21.41 -0.26
CA GLY A 148 10.69 -21.14 -1.65
C GLY A 148 9.70 -20.19 -2.35
N ILE A 149 9.37 -20.55 -3.61
CA ILE A 149 8.39 -19.84 -4.44
C ILE A 149 6.99 -20.32 -4.06
N PRO A 150 6.08 -19.39 -3.67
CA PRO A 150 4.71 -19.73 -3.29
C PRO A 150 3.85 -20.13 -4.49
#